data_86cd960928ae85804e23be8a3e65a515
#
_entry.id   86cd960928ae85804e23be8a3e65a515
#
_cell.length_a   1.000
_cell.length_b   1.000
_cell.length_c   1.000
_cell.angle_alpha   90.00
_cell.angle_beta   90.00
_cell.angle_gamma   90.00
#
_symmetry.space_group_name_H-M   'P 1'
#
loop_
_entity.id
_entity.type
_entity.pdbx_description
1 polymer ?
#
loop_
_entity_poly.entity_id
_entity_poly.type
_entity_poly.pdbx_seq_one_letter_code
_entity_poly.pdbx_strand_id
1 'polypeptide(L)'
;MLEAMARAEVGDDVFGDDPTVNRLQEIAAERFGMQAGLFFPSGTQSNLAAVMAHCQRGEEVIVGQEAHTYRYEAGGAAVLGSIQPQPLANRADGTLDLAEIEAAIKPDDSHFAITRLIALENTIGGKVLSRDYMAQAIALARRRGLAIHLDGARIFNASVKLGLPVKDLCAGFDTVSVCLSKGLGTPAGTVLVGRKDVIERARRIRKMLGGTMRQVGILAAAGLFALEHNVERLEEDHANAERLCKGLAALGLKVDPVQTNMVFASIPKDLVDGLEKHLEANGVKALVSARLRLVTHLDVDAAAIERAVKVFAAYFQKAAAAAD
;
A
#
# COMPACT_ATOMS: atom_id res chain seq x y z
N MET A 1 19.88 -8.92 -4.21
CA MET A 1 18.98 -9.14 -3.05
C MET A 1 19.27 -10.48 -2.35
N LEU A 2 19.18 -11.65 -3.01
CA LEU A 2 19.42 -12.95 -2.34
C LEU A 2 20.83 -13.06 -1.73
N GLU A 3 21.85 -12.55 -2.40
CA GLU A 3 23.20 -12.51 -1.86
C GLU A 3 23.33 -11.60 -0.62
N ALA A 4 22.64 -10.44 -0.62
CA ALA A 4 22.58 -9.56 0.54
C ALA A 4 21.92 -10.26 1.74
N MET A 5 20.85 -11.00 1.50
CA MET A 5 20.18 -11.80 2.55
C MET A 5 21.11 -12.90 3.10
N ALA A 6 21.81 -13.62 2.21
CA ALA A 6 22.70 -14.71 2.59
C ALA A 6 23.95 -14.24 3.39
N ARG A 7 24.36 -12.98 3.22
CA ARG A 7 25.49 -12.37 3.91
C ARG A 7 25.11 -11.45 5.06
N ALA A 8 23.81 -11.38 5.40
CA ALA A 8 23.34 -10.48 6.44
C ALA A 8 23.98 -10.80 7.79
N GLU A 9 24.52 -9.80 8.46
CA GLU A 9 24.88 -9.88 9.86
C GLU A 9 23.59 -9.87 10.69
N VAL A 10 23.42 -10.86 11.56
CA VAL A 10 22.20 -11.05 12.33
C VAL A 10 22.47 -11.14 13.82
N GLY A 11 21.47 -10.71 14.59
CA GLY A 11 21.40 -10.87 16.02
C GLY A 11 19.96 -11.17 16.44
N ASP A 12 19.61 -11.00 17.69
CA ASP A 12 18.26 -11.27 18.18
C ASP A 12 17.45 -9.95 18.30
N ASP A 13 16.50 -9.72 17.38
CA ASP A 13 15.64 -8.52 17.40
C ASP A 13 14.78 -8.42 18.67
N VAL A 14 14.55 -9.52 19.38
CA VAL A 14 13.84 -9.48 20.67
C VAL A 14 14.59 -8.64 21.72
N PHE A 15 15.92 -8.68 21.67
CA PHE A 15 16.80 -7.90 22.55
C PHE A 15 17.32 -6.61 21.90
N GLY A 16 16.98 -6.37 20.63
CA GLY A 16 17.49 -5.24 19.87
C GLY A 16 18.92 -5.41 19.34
N ASP A 17 19.41 -6.65 19.32
CA ASP A 17 20.81 -6.97 18.98
C ASP A 17 21.03 -7.27 17.48
N ASP A 18 19.97 -7.33 16.66
CA ASP A 18 20.12 -7.57 15.22
C ASP A 18 20.54 -6.26 14.50
N PRO A 19 21.82 -6.15 14.05
CA PRO A 19 22.33 -4.90 13.52
C PRO A 19 21.70 -4.55 12.17
N THR A 20 21.33 -5.55 11.37
CA THR A 20 20.79 -5.32 10.04
C THR A 20 19.37 -4.77 10.09
N VAL A 21 18.50 -5.31 10.95
CA VAL A 21 17.14 -4.75 11.11
C VAL A 21 17.18 -3.37 11.79
N ASN A 22 18.08 -3.16 12.75
CA ASN A 22 18.26 -1.85 13.36
C ASN A 22 18.64 -0.82 12.29
N ARG A 23 19.62 -1.16 11.42
CA ARG A 23 20.03 -0.29 10.31
C ARG A 23 18.90 -0.01 9.32
N LEU A 24 18.09 -1.00 8.97
CA LEU A 24 16.92 -0.80 8.10
C LEU A 24 15.92 0.18 8.73
N GLN A 25 15.63 0.03 10.02
CA GLN A 25 14.71 0.89 10.75
C GLN A 25 15.20 2.35 10.81
N GLU A 26 16.50 2.55 11.04
CA GLU A 26 17.15 3.87 11.03
C GLU A 26 17.08 4.54 9.65
N ILE A 27 17.53 3.83 8.59
CA ILE A 27 17.50 4.35 7.22
C ILE A 27 16.08 4.68 6.77
N ALA A 28 15.11 3.82 7.09
CA ALA A 28 13.72 4.09 6.77
C ALA A 28 13.21 5.35 7.50
N ALA A 29 13.47 5.47 8.80
CA ALA A 29 13.07 6.66 9.56
C ALA A 29 13.71 7.95 8.99
N GLU A 30 15.01 7.93 8.71
CA GLU A 30 15.74 9.05 8.12
C GLU A 30 15.16 9.43 6.74
N ARG A 31 14.95 8.45 5.85
CA ARG A 31 14.45 8.67 4.50
C ARG A 31 13.06 9.31 4.48
N PHE A 32 12.25 9.03 5.50
CA PHE A 32 10.91 9.60 5.67
C PHE A 32 10.90 10.86 6.55
N GLY A 33 12.04 11.28 7.10
CA GLY A 33 12.11 12.42 8.03
C GLY A 33 11.36 12.16 9.34
N MET A 34 11.29 10.90 9.77
CA MET A 34 10.59 10.45 10.97
C MET A 34 11.56 10.14 12.11
N GLN A 35 11.05 10.06 13.34
CA GLN A 35 11.87 9.91 14.55
C GLN A 35 12.32 8.46 14.79
N ALA A 36 11.54 7.46 14.33
CA ALA A 36 11.83 6.05 14.54
C ALA A 36 11.19 5.18 13.48
N GLY A 37 11.71 3.97 13.31
CA GLY A 37 11.15 2.91 12.47
C GLY A 37 11.01 1.60 13.23
N LEU A 38 10.09 0.73 12.78
CA LEU A 38 9.87 -0.61 13.31
C LEU A 38 9.52 -1.56 12.19
N PHE A 39 10.29 -2.64 12.07
CA PHE A 39 10.05 -3.68 11.07
C PHE A 39 8.91 -4.62 11.47
N PHE A 40 8.07 -4.97 10.49
CA PHE A 40 6.96 -5.91 10.58
C PHE A 40 7.04 -6.95 9.47
N PRO A 41 6.53 -8.19 9.67
CA PRO A 41 6.48 -9.20 8.62
C PRO A 41 5.56 -8.85 7.46
N SER A 42 4.51 -8.06 7.69
CA SER A 42 3.51 -7.71 6.67
C SER A 42 2.96 -6.29 6.85
N GLY A 43 2.40 -5.74 5.75
CA GLY A 43 1.71 -4.45 5.76
C GLY A 43 0.47 -4.45 6.64
N THR A 44 -0.32 -5.52 6.57
CA THR A 44 -1.52 -5.70 7.41
C THR A 44 -1.20 -5.59 8.89
N GLN A 45 -0.14 -6.26 9.35
CA GLN A 45 0.25 -6.18 10.76
C GLN A 45 0.79 -4.80 11.13
N SER A 46 1.53 -4.15 10.22
CA SER A 46 2.04 -2.79 10.42
C SER A 46 0.90 -1.77 10.55
N ASN A 47 -0.09 -1.81 9.65
CA ASN A 47 -1.26 -0.94 9.70
C ASN A 47 -2.09 -1.18 10.97
N LEU A 48 -2.37 -2.46 11.28
CA LEU A 48 -3.09 -2.81 12.51
C LEU A 48 -2.37 -2.29 13.76
N ALA A 49 -1.05 -2.49 13.84
CA ALA A 49 -0.26 -2.00 14.95
C ALA A 49 -0.26 -0.46 15.03
N ALA A 50 -0.24 0.25 13.90
CA ALA A 50 -0.36 1.69 13.87
C ALA A 50 -1.72 2.17 14.38
N VAL A 51 -2.82 1.58 13.88
CA VAL A 51 -4.17 1.92 14.33
C VAL A 51 -4.33 1.66 15.83
N MET A 52 -3.88 0.51 16.33
CA MET A 52 -3.90 0.18 17.78
C MET A 52 -2.95 1.04 18.62
N ALA A 53 -1.90 1.62 18.02
CA ALA A 53 -1.01 2.54 18.73
C ALA A 53 -1.60 3.94 18.86
N HIS A 54 -2.49 4.33 17.95
CA HIS A 54 -3.17 5.63 17.98
C HIS A 54 -4.52 5.60 18.71
N CYS A 55 -5.25 4.48 18.62
CA CYS A 55 -6.57 4.31 19.19
C CYS A 55 -6.58 3.26 20.29
N GLN A 56 -7.48 3.44 21.24
CA GLN A 56 -7.78 2.48 22.32
C GLN A 56 -9.12 1.79 22.03
N ARG A 57 -9.43 0.75 22.82
CA ARG A 57 -10.73 0.09 22.79
C ARG A 57 -11.86 1.10 22.94
N GLY A 58 -12.86 1.05 22.05
CA GLY A 58 -14.02 1.94 22.03
C GLY A 58 -13.78 3.29 21.36
N GLU A 59 -12.55 3.54 20.87
CA GLU A 59 -12.26 4.71 20.04
C GLU A 59 -12.49 4.42 18.55
N GLU A 60 -12.46 5.46 17.73
CA GLU A 60 -12.84 5.41 16.31
C GLU A 60 -11.72 5.90 15.40
N VAL A 61 -11.59 5.23 14.24
CA VAL A 61 -10.76 5.66 13.10
C VAL A 61 -11.63 6.01 11.89
N ILE A 62 -11.47 7.22 11.35
CA ILE A 62 -12.04 7.59 10.05
C ILE A 62 -11.14 7.06 8.96
N VAL A 63 -11.71 6.34 7.98
CA VAL A 63 -10.97 5.63 6.94
C VAL A 63 -11.74 5.65 5.61
N GLY A 64 -11.05 5.55 4.49
CA GLY A 64 -11.71 5.39 3.19
C GLY A 64 -12.38 4.03 3.02
N GLN A 65 -13.56 4.00 2.43
CA GLN A 65 -14.31 2.76 2.15
C GLN A 65 -13.54 1.79 1.23
N GLU A 66 -12.67 2.32 0.35
CA GLU A 66 -11.82 1.53 -0.55
C GLU A 66 -10.41 1.28 0.02
N ALA A 67 -10.10 1.83 1.21
CA ALA A 67 -8.78 1.67 1.83
C ALA A 67 -8.52 0.21 2.22
N HIS A 68 -7.26 -0.21 2.06
CA HIS A 68 -6.81 -1.57 2.39
C HIS A 68 -7.05 -1.90 3.87
N THR A 69 -6.77 -0.96 4.76
CA THR A 69 -6.96 -1.06 6.21
C THR A 69 -8.41 -1.32 6.63
N TYR A 70 -9.37 -0.89 5.83
CA TYR A 70 -10.79 -1.14 6.06
C TYR A 70 -11.27 -2.41 5.38
N ARG A 71 -10.90 -2.59 4.10
CA ARG A 71 -11.56 -3.57 3.21
C ARG A 71 -10.85 -4.93 3.16
N TYR A 72 -9.53 -4.96 3.34
CA TYR A 72 -8.70 -6.13 3.02
C TYR A 72 -7.83 -6.64 4.17
N GLU A 73 -8.10 -6.23 5.41
CA GLU A 73 -7.36 -6.65 6.61
C GLU A 73 -8.23 -7.46 7.59
N ALA A 74 -9.24 -8.17 7.05
CA ALA A 74 -10.11 -9.10 7.79
C ALA A 74 -10.80 -8.47 9.03
N GLY A 75 -11.04 -7.15 9.02
CA GLY A 75 -11.65 -6.45 10.14
C GLY A 75 -10.75 -6.36 11.38
N GLY A 76 -9.42 -6.51 11.22
CA GLY A 76 -8.47 -6.61 12.33
C GLY A 76 -8.54 -5.47 13.34
N ALA A 77 -8.76 -4.23 12.88
CA ALA A 77 -8.91 -3.08 13.77
C ALA A 77 -10.10 -3.23 14.72
N ALA A 78 -11.23 -3.76 14.24
CA ALA A 78 -12.42 -4.01 15.07
C ALA A 78 -12.24 -5.24 15.97
N VAL A 79 -11.73 -6.36 15.41
CA VAL A 79 -11.66 -7.65 16.12
C VAL A 79 -10.55 -7.67 17.16
N LEU A 80 -9.34 -7.22 16.80
CA LEU A 80 -8.16 -7.28 17.67
C LEU A 80 -7.94 -5.98 18.44
N GLY A 81 -8.20 -4.83 17.79
CA GLY A 81 -8.05 -3.51 18.42
C GLY A 81 -9.28 -3.07 19.20
N SER A 82 -10.45 -3.66 18.98
CA SER A 82 -11.75 -3.17 19.48
C SER A 82 -11.99 -1.70 19.12
N ILE A 83 -11.52 -1.29 17.93
CA ILE A 83 -11.59 0.07 17.40
C ILE A 83 -12.68 0.13 16.35
N GLN A 84 -13.57 1.11 16.45
CA GLN A 84 -14.65 1.30 15.48
C GLN A 84 -14.11 1.94 14.20
N PRO A 85 -14.29 1.33 13.02
CA PRO A 85 -14.03 2.03 11.76
C PRO A 85 -15.24 2.90 11.39
N GLN A 86 -14.97 4.14 10.95
CA GLN A 86 -15.93 5.03 10.31
C GLN A 86 -15.54 5.17 8.84
N PRO A 87 -16.09 4.34 7.94
CA PRO A 87 -15.74 4.41 6.52
C PRO A 87 -16.43 5.59 5.85
N LEU A 88 -15.70 6.31 4.99
CA LEU A 88 -16.21 7.36 4.12
C LEU A 88 -15.99 6.96 2.65
N ALA A 89 -16.90 7.41 1.78
CA ALA A 89 -16.77 7.14 0.35
C ALA A 89 -15.52 7.79 -0.25
N ASN A 90 -14.75 7.03 -1.01
CA ASN A 90 -13.65 7.60 -1.77
C ASN A 90 -14.18 8.29 -3.03
N ARG A 91 -13.67 9.48 -3.33
CA ARG A 91 -13.91 10.16 -4.61
C ARG A 91 -13.21 9.42 -5.76
N ALA A 92 -13.57 9.76 -6.98
CA ALA A 92 -13.03 9.12 -8.18
C ALA A 92 -11.48 9.23 -8.30
N ASP A 93 -10.88 10.26 -7.72
CA ASP A 93 -9.44 10.47 -7.63
C ASP A 93 -8.76 9.73 -6.46
N GLY A 94 -9.53 9.07 -5.61
CA GLY A 94 -9.08 8.33 -4.43
C GLY A 94 -9.10 9.15 -3.13
N THR A 95 -9.36 10.45 -3.19
CA THR A 95 -9.44 11.31 -2.00
C THR A 95 -10.71 11.03 -1.19
N LEU A 96 -10.70 11.44 0.08
CA LEU A 96 -11.92 11.60 0.89
C LEU A 96 -12.32 13.07 0.88
N ASP A 97 -13.61 13.35 0.93
CA ASP A 97 -14.06 14.73 1.11
C ASP A 97 -13.67 15.24 2.50
N LEU A 98 -12.92 16.33 2.56
CA LEU A 98 -12.47 16.91 3.82
C LEU A 98 -13.63 17.42 4.68
N ALA A 99 -14.71 17.91 4.05
CA ALA A 99 -15.91 18.32 4.78
C ALA A 99 -16.66 17.11 5.36
N GLU A 100 -16.69 15.98 4.63
CA GLU A 100 -17.25 14.73 5.15
C GLU A 100 -16.40 14.14 6.29
N ILE A 101 -15.05 14.21 6.17
CA ILE A 101 -14.16 13.84 7.30
C ILE A 101 -14.49 14.68 8.53
N GLU A 102 -14.60 16.00 8.37
CA GLU A 102 -14.88 16.91 9.48
C GLU A 102 -16.27 16.66 10.09
N ALA A 103 -17.28 16.41 9.27
CA ALA A 103 -18.64 16.09 9.72
C ALA A 103 -18.75 14.72 10.41
N ALA A 104 -17.87 13.77 10.07
CA ALA A 104 -17.82 12.43 10.68
C ALA A 104 -17.21 12.41 12.08
N ILE A 105 -16.46 13.45 12.47
CA ILE A 105 -15.87 13.55 13.80
C ILE A 105 -16.98 13.67 14.85
N LYS A 106 -17.02 12.71 15.77
CA LYS A 106 -18.07 12.63 16.79
C LYS A 106 -17.88 13.71 17.86
N PRO A 107 -18.97 14.24 18.41
CA PRO A 107 -18.92 15.09 19.61
C PRO A 107 -18.47 14.28 20.84
N ASP A 108 -17.97 14.96 21.85
CA ASP A 108 -17.68 14.35 23.16
C ASP A 108 -18.98 14.12 23.92
N ASP A 109 -19.63 12.99 23.62
CA ASP A 109 -20.92 12.59 24.17
C ASP A 109 -20.92 11.07 24.34
N SER A 110 -21.49 10.58 25.46
CA SER A 110 -21.52 9.17 25.83
C SER A 110 -22.20 8.24 24.85
N HIS A 111 -22.95 8.76 23.88
CA HIS A 111 -23.61 7.98 22.82
C HIS A 111 -22.68 7.61 21.66
N PHE A 112 -21.49 8.20 21.59
CA PHE A 112 -20.58 8.02 20.46
C PHE A 112 -19.22 7.45 20.86
N ALA A 113 -18.61 6.72 19.92
CA ALA A 113 -17.19 6.40 20.00
C ALA A 113 -16.35 7.69 19.88
N ILE A 114 -15.20 7.74 20.55
CA ILE A 114 -14.32 8.91 20.49
C ILE A 114 -13.46 8.81 19.21
N THR A 115 -13.64 9.74 18.28
CA THR A 115 -12.80 9.81 17.07
C THR A 115 -11.38 10.22 17.45
N ARG A 116 -10.36 9.41 17.07
CA ARG A 116 -8.95 9.64 17.40
C ARG A 116 -8.03 9.71 16.21
N LEU A 117 -8.38 9.04 15.12
CA LEU A 117 -7.46 8.82 14.02
C LEU A 117 -8.14 9.08 12.67
N ILE A 118 -7.41 9.72 11.77
CA ILE A 118 -7.69 9.71 10.32
C ILE A 118 -6.66 8.80 9.66
N ALA A 119 -7.11 7.80 8.89
CA ALA A 119 -6.25 6.91 8.12
C ALA A 119 -6.45 7.15 6.63
N LEU A 120 -5.38 7.52 5.93
CA LEU A 120 -5.34 7.67 4.47
C LEU A 120 -4.48 6.58 3.84
N GLU A 121 -4.63 6.39 2.52
CA GLU A 121 -3.79 5.46 1.74
C GLU A 121 -3.21 6.17 0.51
N ASN A 122 -1.91 6.03 0.25
CA ASN A 122 -1.23 6.50 -0.96
C ASN A 122 -0.15 5.50 -1.40
N THR A 123 -0.26 4.94 -2.64
CA THR A 123 -1.31 5.14 -3.65
C THR A 123 -2.55 4.32 -3.33
N ILE A 124 -3.73 4.88 -3.53
CA ILE A 124 -4.99 4.14 -3.39
C ILE A 124 -5.49 3.67 -4.75
N GLY A 125 -5.60 2.35 -4.93
CA GLY A 125 -5.96 1.77 -6.23
C GLY A 125 -5.05 2.23 -7.38
N GLY A 126 -3.75 2.47 -7.12
CA GLY A 126 -2.79 2.99 -8.09
C GLY A 126 -2.87 4.50 -8.35
N LYS A 127 -3.81 5.21 -7.74
CA LYS A 127 -3.98 6.67 -7.84
C LYS A 127 -3.15 7.38 -6.79
N VAL A 128 -2.52 8.47 -7.18
CA VAL A 128 -1.67 9.28 -6.31
C VAL A 128 -2.49 10.39 -5.66
N LEU A 129 -2.50 10.43 -4.34
CA LEU A 129 -3.01 11.58 -3.60
C LEU A 129 -2.01 12.73 -3.71
N SER A 130 -2.50 13.91 -4.09
CA SER A 130 -1.65 15.09 -4.23
C SER A 130 -1.09 15.55 -2.90
N ARG A 131 0.08 16.19 -2.95
CA ARG A 131 0.71 16.80 -1.77
C ARG A 131 -0.23 17.81 -1.09
N ASP A 132 -0.92 18.62 -1.88
CA ASP A 132 -1.82 19.66 -1.36
C ASP A 132 -3.02 19.06 -0.62
N TYR A 133 -3.61 17.98 -1.15
CA TYR A 133 -4.67 17.26 -0.47
C TYR A 133 -4.19 16.67 0.87
N MET A 134 -3.04 16.01 0.87
CA MET A 134 -2.47 15.43 2.09
C MET A 134 -2.18 16.52 3.13
N ALA A 135 -1.63 17.66 2.72
CA ALA A 135 -1.39 18.80 3.60
C ALA A 135 -2.69 19.35 4.22
N GLN A 136 -3.78 19.44 3.44
CA GLN A 136 -5.09 19.87 3.94
C GLN A 136 -5.68 18.88 4.94
N ALA A 137 -5.57 17.56 4.66
CA ALA A 137 -6.03 16.51 5.58
C ALA A 137 -5.24 16.53 6.91
N ILE A 138 -3.93 16.73 6.85
CA ILE A 138 -3.07 16.90 8.03
C ILE A 138 -3.49 18.14 8.82
N ALA A 139 -3.71 19.27 8.14
CA ALA A 139 -4.15 20.50 8.81
C ALA A 139 -5.51 20.32 9.50
N LEU A 140 -6.44 19.60 8.87
CA LEU A 140 -7.73 19.23 9.48
C LEU A 140 -7.52 18.37 10.74
N ALA A 141 -6.73 17.31 10.65
CA ALA A 141 -6.41 16.44 11.79
C ALA A 141 -5.84 17.26 12.97
N ARG A 142 -4.88 18.15 12.70
CA ARG A 142 -4.27 19.00 13.73
C ARG A 142 -5.26 19.97 14.36
N ARG A 143 -6.13 20.62 13.57
CA ARG A 143 -7.17 21.53 14.11
C ARG A 143 -8.16 20.81 15.02
N ARG A 144 -8.42 19.53 14.75
CA ARG A 144 -9.36 18.70 15.51
C ARG A 144 -8.70 17.85 16.60
N GLY A 145 -7.40 17.98 16.81
CA GLY A 145 -6.66 17.20 17.81
C GLY A 145 -6.58 15.70 17.51
N LEU A 146 -6.73 15.32 16.25
CA LEU A 146 -6.67 13.93 15.79
C LEU A 146 -5.26 13.54 15.35
N ALA A 147 -4.91 12.27 15.54
CA ALA A 147 -3.76 11.67 14.89
C ALA A 147 -4.07 11.40 13.41
N ILE A 148 -3.00 11.27 12.60
CA ILE A 148 -3.13 10.92 11.19
C ILE A 148 -2.10 9.86 10.80
N HIS A 149 -2.59 8.76 10.22
CA HIS A 149 -1.81 7.63 9.71
C HIS A 149 -1.88 7.56 8.20
N LEU A 150 -0.78 7.16 7.56
CA LEU A 150 -0.74 6.87 6.13
C LEU A 150 -0.41 5.40 5.90
N ASP A 151 -1.33 4.65 5.29
CA ASP A 151 -0.96 3.43 4.57
C ASP A 151 -0.17 3.84 3.33
N GLY A 152 1.14 3.79 3.45
CA GLY A 152 2.10 4.11 2.42
C GLY A 152 2.63 2.87 1.71
N ALA A 153 1.82 1.81 1.59
CA ALA A 153 2.24 0.54 1.00
C ALA A 153 2.85 0.68 -0.40
N ARG A 154 2.48 1.74 -1.13
CA ARG A 154 3.07 2.12 -2.41
C ARG A 154 3.49 3.58 -2.48
N ILE A 155 3.90 4.16 -1.37
CA ILE A 155 4.28 5.57 -1.32
C ILE A 155 5.48 5.91 -2.22
N PHE A 156 6.39 4.96 -2.44
CA PHE A 156 7.49 5.14 -3.39
C PHE A 156 7.00 5.24 -4.85
N ASN A 157 5.90 4.56 -5.22
CA ASN A 157 5.27 4.79 -6.52
C ASN A 157 4.73 6.23 -6.64
N ALA A 158 4.12 6.77 -5.58
CA ALA A 158 3.69 8.17 -5.56
C ALA A 158 4.87 9.13 -5.64
N SER A 159 5.95 8.86 -4.90
CA SER A 159 7.19 9.64 -4.90
C SER A 159 7.82 9.73 -6.30
N VAL A 160 8.00 8.60 -6.96
CA VAL A 160 8.55 8.52 -8.32
C VAL A 160 7.61 9.23 -9.32
N LYS A 161 6.30 9.01 -9.22
CA LYS A 161 5.33 9.65 -10.13
C LYS A 161 5.30 11.16 -10.01
N LEU A 162 5.46 11.69 -8.80
CA LEU A 162 5.44 13.14 -8.54
C LEU A 162 6.82 13.80 -8.66
N GLY A 163 7.91 13.00 -8.74
CA GLY A 163 9.28 13.52 -8.68
C GLY A 163 9.61 14.20 -7.33
N LEU A 164 8.97 13.75 -6.23
CA LEU A 164 9.13 14.34 -4.91
C LEU A 164 9.72 13.32 -3.92
N PRO A 165 10.64 13.73 -3.03
CA PRO A 165 11.13 12.87 -1.96
C PRO A 165 9.99 12.40 -1.04
N VAL A 166 10.05 11.14 -0.58
CA VAL A 166 9.01 10.59 0.32
C VAL A 166 8.87 11.39 1.61
N LYS A 167 9.96 11.99 2.13
CA LYS A 167 9.91 12.87 3.31
C LYS A 167 8.98 14.07 3.12
N ASP A 168 8.94 14.62 1.90
CA ASP A 168 8.11 15.79 1.59
C ASP A 168 6.63 15.40 1.43
N LEU A 169 6.37 14.18 0.93
CA LEU A 169 5.02 13.62 0.83
C LEU A 169 4.45 13.21 2.19
N CYS A 170 5.31 12.72 3.08
CA CYS A 170 4.90 12.19 4.38
C CYS A 170 5.03 13.21 5.52
N ALA A 171 5.49 14.43 5.23
CA ALA A 171 5.65 15.47 6.23
C ALA A 171 4.32 15.79 6.94
N GLY A 172 4.31 15.65 8.26
CA GLY A 172 3.14 15.94 9.09
C GLY A 172 2.25 14.74 9.42
N PHE A 173 2.46 13.55 8.85
CA PHE A 173 1.85 12.32 9.35
C PHE A 173 2.48 11.90 10.69
N ASP A 174 1.69 11.28 11.57
CA ASP A 174 2.20 10.73 12.84
C ASP A 174 2.86 9.37 12.64
N THR A 175 2.33 8.58 11.69
CA THR A 175 2.89 7.29 11.29
C THR A 175 2.65 7.01 9.81
N VAL A 176 3.59 6.31 9.18
CA VAL A 176 3.51 5.82 7.79
C VAL A 176 3.91 4.36 7.74
N SER A 177 3.07 3.51 7.18
CA SER A 177 3.38 2.09 6.93
C SER A 177 3.94 1.91 5.52
N VAL A 178 5.16 1.38 5.39
CA VAL A 178 5.91 1.32 4.13
C VAL A 178 6.17 -0.14 3.76
N CYS A 179 5.40 -0.70 2.83
CA CYS A 179 5.65 -2.06 2.35
C CYS A 179 6.92 -2.13 1.49
N LEU A 180 7.78 -3.10 1.82
CA LEU A 180 8.96 -3.45 1.03
C LEU A 180 8.64 -4.59 0.04
N SER A 181 7.66 -5.43 0.34
CA SER A 181 7.29 -6.66 -0.38
C SER A 181 6.28 -6.46 -1.53
N LYS A 182 6.24 -5.27 -2.11
CA LYS A 182 5.43 -4.95 -3.30
C LYS A 182 6.35 -4.51 -4.44
N GLY A 183 6.21 -3.32 -4.98
CA GLY A 183 7.06 -2.82 -6.08
C GLY A 183 8.57 -2.82 -5.77
N LEU A 184 8.95 -2.75 -4.50
CA LEU A 184 10.36 -2.83 -4.09
C LEU A 184 10.92 -4.27 -4.11
N GLY A 185 10.08 -5.29 -4.20
CA GLY A 185 10.46 -6.67 -4.54
C GLY A 185 11.12 -7.48 -3.42
N THR A 186 10.98 -7.10 -2.14
CA THR A 186 11.44 -7.95 -1.05
C THR A 186 10.51 -9.16 -0.84
N PRO A 187 11.00 -10.30 -0.34
CA PRO A 187 10.18 -11.49 -0.12
C PRO A 187 9.12 -11.28 0.97
N ALA A 188 9.38 -10.41 1.92
CA ALA A 188 8.50 -10.03 3.02
C ALA A 188 8.95 -8.70 3.61
N GLY A 189 8.11 -8.11 4.45
CA GLY A 189 8.50 -6.98 5.28
C GLY A 189 7.84 -5.66 4.94
N THR A 190 7.66 -4.91 6.00
CA THR A 190 7.11 -3.56 6.04
C THR A 190 7.80 -2.80 7.16
N VAL A 191 8.08 -1.53 6.98
CA VAL A 191 8.57 -0.68 8.07
C VAL A 191 7.48 0.34 8.42
N LEU A 192 7.07 0.36 9.67
CA LEU A 192 6.28 1.45 10.23
C LEU A 192 7.24 2.55 10.69
N VAL A 193 7.14 3.73 10.12
CA VAL A 193 7.92 4.91 10.54
C VAL A 193 7.01 5.94 11.17
N GLY A 194 7.52 6.70 12.14
CA GLY A 194 6.70 7.71 12.81
C GLY A 194 7.35 8.33 14.03
N ARG A 195 6.49 8.95 14.87
CA ARG A 195 6.90 9.51 16.16
C ARG A 195 7.41 8.40 17.09
N LYS A 196 8.47 8.68 17.82
CA LYS A 196 9.13 7.70 18.69
C LYS A 196 8.19 7.07 19.71
N ASP A 197 7.36 7.88 20.37
CA ASP A 197 6.40 7.41 21.39
C ASP A 197 5.34 6.46 20.81
N VAL A 198 4.91 6.68 19.55
CA VAL A 198 3.95 5.80 18.87
C VAL A 198 4.64 4.52 18.41
N ILE A 199 5.85 4.60 17.91
CA ILE A 199 6.64 3.42 17.48
C ILE A 199 6.97 2.51 18.68
N GLU A 200 7.25 3.06 19.86
CA GLU A 200 7.45 2.27 21.08
C GLU A 200 6.18 1.54 21.52
N ARG A 201 5.00 2.16 21.39
CA ARG A 201 3.72 1.46 21.59
C ARG A 201 3.49 0.38 20.55
N ALA A 202 3.74 0.69 19.27
CA ALA A 202 3.62 -0.26 18.18
C ALA A 202 4.53 -1.49 18.37
N ARG A 203 5.70 -1.35 18.98
CA ARG A 203 6.62 -2.46 19.31
C ARG A 203 5.97 -3.48 20.26
N ARG A 204 5.25 -3.01 21.30
CA ARG A 204 4.51 -3.89 22.21
C ARG A 204 3.35 -4.58 21.51
N ILE A 205 2.65 -3.85 20.64
CA ILE A 205 1.54 -4.38 19.85
C ILE A 205 2.07 -5.41 18.84
N ARG A 206 3.20 -5.14 18.17
CA ARG A 206 3.87 -6.13 17.29
C ARG A 206 4.14 -7.44 18.03
N LYS A 207 4.63 -7.37 19.28
CA LYS A 207 4.87 -8.56 20.11
C LYS A 207 3.58 -9.30 20.41
N MET A 208 2.52 -8.59 20.80
CA MET A 208 1.20 -9.16 21.09
C MET A 208 0.58 -9.84 19.86
N LEU A 209 0.76 -9.27 18.67
CA LEU A 209 0.29 -9.80 17.40
C LEU A 209 1.18 -10.94 16.83
N GLY A 210 2.23 -11.37 17.54
CA GLY A 210 3.12 -12.44 17.09
C GLY A 210 4.11 -12.04 16.00
N GLY A 211 4.27 -10.74 15.71
CA GLY A 211 5.11 -10.24 14.62
C GLY A 211 6.58 -10.01 14.97
N THR A 212 6.99 -10.27 16.21
CA THR A 212 8.40 -10.20 16.60
C THR A 212 9.13 -11.48 16.17
N MET A 213 10.17 -11.33 15.38
CA MET A 213 11.02 -12.43 14.91
C MET A 213 12.39 -12.34 15.63
N ARG A 214 13.23 -13.37 15.47
CA ARG A 214 14.56 -13.44 16.07
C ARG A 214 15.61 -12.86 15.11
N GLN A 215 16.25 -13.67 14.29
CA GLN A 215 17.31 -13.26 13.36
C GLN A 215 16.70 -12.67 12.06
N VAL A 216 15.94 -11.61 12.22
CA VAL A 216 15.16 -10.99 11.15
C VAL A 216 16.02 -10.16 10.18
N GLY A 217 17.27 -9.93 10.53
CA GLY A 217 18.24 -9.23 9.69
C GLY A 217 18.38 -9.83 8.29
N ILE A 218 18.13 -11.14 8.13
CA ILE A 218 18.07 -11.78 6.80
C ILE A 218 17.02 -11.09 5.91
N LEU A 219 15.82 -10.84 6.43
CA LEU A 219 14.77 -10.15 5.68
C LEU A 219 15.04 -8.64 5.59
N ALA A 220 15.61 -8.06 6.63
CA ALA A 220 15.97 -6.64 6.65
C ALA A 220 17.04 -6.29 5.62
N ALA A 221 17.98 -7.20 5.36
CA ALA A 221 18.98 -7.03 4.29
C ALA A 221 18.35 -6.91 2.90
N ALA A 222 17.28 -7.65 2.63
CA ALA A 222 16.49 -7.46 1.41
C ALA A 222 15.87 -6.06 1.37
N GLY A 223 15.38 -5.56 2.51
CA GLY A 223 14.83 -4.21 2.64
C GLY A 223 15.86 -3.12 2.36
N LEU A 224 17.06 -3.24 2.93
CA LEU A 224 18.18 -2.32 2.66
C LEU A 224 18.53 -2.30 1.18
N PHE A 225 18.71 -3.49 0.57
CA PHE A 225 18.96 -3.61 -0.86
C PHE A 225 17.87 -2.94 -1.69
N ALA A 226 16.60 -3.19 -1.35
CA ALA A 226 15.46 -2.66 -2.09
C ALA A 226 15.35 -1.13 -2.00
N LEU A 227 15.61 -0.55 -0.83
CA LEU A 227 15.64 0.90 -0.66
C LEU A 227 16.77 1.57 -1.44
N GLU A 228 17.90 0.90 -1.62
CA GLU A 228 19.04 1.42 -2.36
C GLU A 228 18.88 1.29 -3.89
N HIS A 229 18.33 0.15 -4.37
CA HIS A 229 18.39 -0.20 -5.78
C HIS A 229 17.03 -0.21 -6.50
N ASN A 230 15.90 -0.38 -5.78
CA ASN A 230 14.62 -0.67 -6.43
C ASN A 230 13.62 0.50 -6.42
N VAL A 231 13.96 1.64 -5.83
CA VAL A 231 13.03 2.78 -5.77
C VAL A 231 12.90 3.45 -7.14
N GLU A 232 14.02 3.85 -7.73
CA GLU A 232 14.02 4.58 -9.00
C GLU A 232 13.49 3.73 -10.16
N ARG A 233 13.76 2.42 -10.15
CA ARG A 233 13.25 1.51 -11.18
C ARG A 233 11.71 1.38 -11.20
N LEU A 234 10.98 1.86 -10.20
CA LEU A 234 9.51 1.91 -10.24
C LEU A 234 8.98 2.72 -11.44
N GLU A 235 9.79 3.61 -12.01
CA GLU A 235 9.47 4.29 -13.25
C GLU A 235 9.24 3.30 -14.42
N GLU A 236 10.01 2.20 -14.48
CA GLU A 236 9.83 1.13 -15.45
C GLU A 236 8.47 0.44 -15.28
N ASP A 237 8.06 0.19 -14.03
CA ASP A 237 6.75 -0.38 -13.73
C ASP A 237 5.62 0.54 -14.20
N HIS A 238 5.77 1.86 -14.02
CA HIS A 238 4.81 2.85 -14.50
C HIS A 238 4.74 2.87 -16.03
N ALA A 239 5.88 2.86 -16.71
CA ALA A 239 5.95 2.82 -18.17
C ALA A 239 5.33 1.53 -18.72
N ASN A 240 5.55 0.38 -18.07
CA ASN A 240 4.96 -0.90 -18.44
C ASN A 240 3.43 -0.91 -18.22
N ALA A 241 2.94 -0.31 -17.14
CA ALA A 241 1.50 -0.14 -16.91
C ALA A 241 0.85 0.74 -18.00
N GLU A 242 1.52 1.81 -18.40
CA GLU A 242 1.03 2.68 -19.49
C GLU A 242 0.99 1.94 -20.84
N ARG A 243 2.03 1.12 -21.16
CA ARG A 243 2.03 0.27 -22.36
C ARG A 243 0.88 -0.72 -22.36
N LEU A 244 0.67 -1.39 -21.21
CA LEU A 244 -0.43 -2.34 -21.04
C LEU A 244 -1.79 -1.65 -21.20
N CYS A 245 -1.98 -0.49 -20.56
CA CYS A 245 -3.19 0.31 -20.70
C CYS A 245 -3.50 0.65 -22.17
N LYS A 246 -2.50 1.19 -22.90
CA LYS A 246 -2.65 1.51 -24.34
C LYS A 246 -2.97 0.26 -25.18
N GLY A 247 -2.29 -0.85 -24.89
CA GLY A 247 -2.54 -2.13 -25.57
C GLY A 247 -3.97 -2.63 -25.37
N LEU A 248 -4.47 -2.64 -24.14
CA LEU A 248 -5.84 -3.07 -23.84
C LEU A 248 -6.90 -2.11 -24.41
N ALA A 249 -6.65 -0.80 -24.34
CA ALA A 249 -7.56 0.21 -24.93
C ALA A 249 -7.66 0.06 -26.45
N ALA A 250 -6.56 -0.28 -27.14
CA ALA A 250 -6.55 -0.55 -28.60
C ALA A 250 -7.39 -1.78 -28.99
N LEU A 251 -7.71 -2.68 -28.04
CA LEU A 251 -8.63 -3.81 -28.24
C LEU A 251 -10.10 -3.44 -28.02
N GLY A 252 -10.41 -2.16 -27.81
CA GLY A 252 -11.76 -1.68 -27.56
C GLY A 252 -12.23 -1.81 -26.10
N LEU A 253 -11.35 -2.22 -25.18
CA LEU A 253 -11.69 -2.32 -23.76
C LEU A 253 -11.75 -0.93 -23.12
N LYS A 254 -12.71 -0.74 -22.21
CA LYS A 254 -12.73 0.44 -21.34
C LYS A 254 -11.66 0.25 -20.26
N VAL A 255 -10.60 1.07 -20.30
CA VAL A 255 -9.50 1.07 -19.34
C VAL A 255 -9.50 2.39 -18.57
N ASP A 256 -9.33 2.32 -17.25
CA ASP A 256 -9.22 3.52 -16.42
C ASP A 256 -7.88 4.24 -16.66
N PRO A 257 -7.82 5.59 -16.48
CA PRO A 257 -6.56 6.32 -16.55
C PRO A 257 -5.51 5.76 -15.58
N VAL A 258 -4.31 5.46 -16.09
CA VAL A 258 -3.20 4.92 -15.32
C VAL A 258 -2.33 6.05 -14.79
N GLN A 259 -1.97 5.98 -13.52
CA GLN A 259 -1.04 6.94 -12.90
C GLN A 259 0.28 6.29 -12.47
N THR A 260 0.22 5.07 -11.95
CA THR A 260 1.38 4.31 -11.47
C THR A 260 1.43 2.92 -12.09
N ASN A 261 1.56 1.88 -11.30
CA ASN A 261 1.77 0.51 -11.73
C ASN A 261 0.50 -0.37 -11.73
N MET A 262 -0.69 0.22 -11.68
CA MET A 262 -1.95 -0.53 -11.71
C MET A 262 -2.79 -0.14 -12.92
N VAL A 263 -3.29 -1.16 -13.61
CA VAL A 263 -4.19 -1.03 -14.77
C VAL A 263 -5.52 -1.68 -14.41
N PHE A 264 -6.61 -0.94 -14.59
CA PHE A 264 -7.97 -1.45 -14.43
C PHE A 264 -8.70 -1.42 -15.76
N ALA A 265 -9.24 -2.58 -16.17
CA ALA A 265 -10.02 -2.71 -17.39
C ALA A 265 -11.38 -3.34 -17.10
N SER A 266 -12.42 -2.91 -17.82
CA SER A 266 -13.74 -3.52 -17.77
C SER A 266 -13.81 -4.69 -18.75
N ILE A 267 -14.17 -5.87 -18.24
CA ILE A 267 -14.33 -7.09 -19.06
C ILE A 267 -15.82 -7.43 -19.07
N PRO A 268 -16.45 -7.70 -20.25
CA PRO A 268 -17.81 -8.23 -20.31
C PRO A 268 -17.95 -9.49 -19.47
N LYS A 269 -19.04 -9.59 -18.70
CA LYS A 269 -19.21 -10.67 -17.71
C LYS A 269 -19.19 -12.06 -18.33
N ASP A 270 -19.75 -12.21 -19.51
CA ASP A 270 -19.81 -13.44 -20.29
C ASP A 270 -18.45 -13.89 -20.84
N LEU A 271 -17.46 -13.00 -20.90
CA LEU A 271 -16.11 -13.29 -21.37
C LEU A 271 -15.11 -13.58 -20.25
N VAL A 272 -15.47 -13.37 -18.98
CA VAL A 272 -14.55 -13.48 -17.81
C VAL A 272 -13.92 -14.87 -17.73
N ASP A 273 -14.74 -15.93 -17.63
CA ASP A 273 -14.26 -17.31 -17.43
C ASP A 273 -13.43 -17.82 -18.61
N GLY A 274 -13.84 -17.43 -19.82
CA GLY A 274 -13.10 -17.79 -21.04
C GLY A 274 -11.75 -17.09 -21.13
N LEU A 275 -11.70 -15.81 -20.75
CA LEU A 275 -10.49 -15.02 -20.74
C LEU A 275 -9.48 -15.57 -19.71
N GLU A 276 -9.91 -15.92 -18.50
CA GLU A 276 -9.03 -16.47 -17.47
C GLU A 276 -8.32 -17.73 -17.95
N LYS A 277 -9.10 -18.71 -18.47
CA LYS A 277 -8.56 -19.95 -19.04
C LYS A 277 -7.61 -19.72 -20.21
N HIS A 278 -7.96 -18.75 -21.09
CA HIS A 278 -7.12 -18.40 -22.25
C HIS A 278 -5.79 -17.79 -21.80
N LEU A 279 -5.80 -16.86 -20.85
CA LEU A 279 -4.59 -16.24 -20.32
C LEU A 279 -3.68 -17.28 -19.67
N GLU A 280 -4.23 -18.14 -18.82
CA GLU A 280 -3.47 -19.19 -18.14
C GLU A 280 -2.82 -20.17 -19.14
N ALA A 281 -3.59 -20.64 -20.13
CA ALA A 281 -3.10 -21.53 -21.19
C ALA A 281 -1.97 -20.92 -22.04
N ASN A 282 -1.86 -19.59 -22.08
CA ASN A 282 -0.83 -18.84 -22.80
C ASN A 282 0.24 -18.22 -21.88
N GLY A 283 0.34 -18.69 -20.63
CA GLY A 283 1.40 -18.29 -19.70
C GLY A 283 1.24 -16.89 -19.10
N VAL A 284 0.04 -16.32 -19.16
CA VAL A 284 -0.30 -15.05 -18.50
C VAL A 284 -1.14 -15.32 -17.25
N LYS A 285 -0.57 -15.05 -16.08
CA LYS A 285 -1.28 -15.18 -14.80
C LYS A 285 -1.98 -13.88 -14.46
N ALA A 286 -3.29 -13.90 -14.37
CA ALA A 286 -4.11 -12.78 -13.93
C ALA A 286 -5.35 -13.30 -13.18
N LEU A 287 -5.76 -12.61 -12.13
CA LEU A 287 -7.04 -12.85 -11.49
C LEU A 287 -8.11 -12.06 -12.28
N VAL A 288 -8.85 -12.78 -13.13
CA VAL A 288 -9.81 -12.15 -14.05
C VAL A 288 -11.15 -11.93 -13.35
N SER A 289 -11.71 -10.76 -13.53
CA SER A 289 -13.05 -10.39 -13.08
C SER A 289 -13.64 -9.35 -14.03
N ALA A 290 -14.91 -9.02 -13.88
CA ALA A 290 -15.55 -7.96 -14.67
C ALA A 290 -14.86 -6.60 -14.54
N ARG A 291 -14.20 -6.34 -13.39
CA ARG A 291 -13.25 -5.25 -13.18
C ARG A 291 -11.85 -5.84 -13.01
N LEU A 292 -11.22 -6.17 -14.11
CA LEU A 292 -9.88 -6.73 -14.16
C LEU A 292 -8.86 -5.73 -13.59
N ARG A 293 -8.04 -6.19 -12.63
CA ARG A 293 -6.90 -5.44 -12.09
C ARG A 293 -5.59 -6.13 -12.45
N LEU A 294 -4.73 -5.43 -13.15
CA LEU A 294 -3.37 -5.88 -13.47
C LEU A 294 -2.35 -4.97 -12.78
N VAL A 295 -1.23 -5.55 -12.36
CA VAL A 295 -0.17 -4.85 -11.65
C VAL A 295 1.16 -5.16 -12.31
N THR A 296 1.88 -4.14 -12.73
CA THR A 296 3.25 -4.27 -13.25
C THR A 296 4.26 -4.22 -12.11
N HIS A 297 5.31 -5.00 -12.21
CA HIS A 297 6.35 -5.14 -11.20
C HIS A 297 7.66 -5.63 -11.82
N LEU A 298 8.72 -5.71 -11.03
CA LEU A 298 10.09 -5.99 -11.48
C LEU A 298 10.30 -7.29 -12.29
N ASP A 299 9.41 -8.28 -12.15
CA ASP A 299 9.50 -9.54 -12.91
C ASP A 299 8.81 -9.46 -14.27
N VAL A 300 8.25 -8.31 -14.65
CA VAL A 300 7.48 -8.10 -15.88
C VAL A 300 8.10 -6.96 -16.68
N ASP A 301 8.93 -7.32 -17.65
CA ASP A 301 9.57 -6.39 -18.58
C ASP A 301 8.65 -5.94 -19.73
N ALA A 302 9.12 -5.00 -20.54
CA ALA A 302 8.38 -4.48 -21.68
C ALA A 302 7.99 -5.58 -22.70
N ALA A 303 8.86 -6.58 -22.91
CA ALA A 303 8.59 -7.69 -23.83
C ALA A 303 7.50 -8.61 -23.28
N ALA A 304 7.46 -8.83 -21.96
CA ALA A 304 6.38 -9.57 -21.31
C ALA A 304 5.03 -8.86 -21.45
N ILE A 305 5.01 -7.52 -21.32
CA ILE A 305 3.79 -6.71 -21.53
C ILE A 305 3.31 -6.84 -22.98
N GLU A 306 4.20 -6.75 -23.96
CA GLU A 306 3.82 -6.93 -25.38
C GLU A 306 3.25 -8.33 -25.65
N ARG A 307 3.85 -9.37 -25.07
CA ARG A 307 3.31 -10.74 -25.16
C ARG A 307 1.92 -10.83 -24.52
N ALA A 308 1.73 -10.25 -23.32
CA ALA A 308 0.44 -10.25 -22.67
C ALA A 308 -0.63 -9.55 -23.53
N VAL A 309 -0.34 -8.38 -24.09
CA VAL A 309 -1.27 -7.66 -24.98
C VAL A 309 -1.65 -8.51 -26.21
N LYS A 310 -0.69 -9.23 -26.82
CA LYS A 310 -0.97 -10.15 -27.93
C LYS A 310 -1.90 -11.30 -27.53
N VAL A 311 -1.72 -11.84 -26.32
CA VAL A 311 -2.59 -12.91 -25.78
C VAL A 311 -4.00 -12.39 -25.55
N PHE A 312 -4.17 -11.20 -24.97
CA PHE A 312 -5.48 -10.54 -24.87
C PHE A 312 -6.12 -10.32 -26.26
N ALA A 313 -5.34 -9.81 -27.22
CA ALA A 313 -5.82 -9.57 -28.58
C ALA A 313 -6.37 -10.83 -29.25
N ALA A 314 -5.63 -11.94 -29.16
CA ALA A 314 -6.05 -13.22 -29.73
C ALA A 314 -7.38 -13.72 -29.15
N TYR A 315 -7.62 -13.51 -27.87
CA TYR A 315 -8.90 -13.88 -27.22
C TYR A 315 -10.06 -13.04 -27.74
N PHE A 316 -9.93 -11.71 -27.74
CA PHE A 316 -11.02 -10.82 -28.13
C PHE A 316 -11.33 -10.89 -29.63
N GLN A 317 -10.32 -11.10 -30.49
CA GLN A 317 -10.55 -11.34 -31.91
C GLN A 317 -11.34 -12.62 -32.15
N LYS A 318 -11.03 -13.71 -31.43
CA LYS A 318 -11.78 -14.97 -31.55
C LYS A 318 -13.20 -14.83 -30.99
N ALA A 319 -13.39 -14.09 -29.90
CA ALA A 319 -14.71 -13.84 -29.33
C ALA A 319 -15.60 -13.01 -30.28
N ALA A 320 -15.04 -11.99 -30.93
CA ALA A 320 -15.75 -11.19 -31.92
C ALA A 320 -16.18 -12.04 -33.16
N ALA A 321 -15.28 -12.86 -33.70
CA ALA A 321 -15.58 -13.76 -34.81
C ALA A 321 -16.59 -14.87 -34.50
N ALA A 322 -16.85 -15.16 -33.22
CA ALA A 322 -17.87 -16.13 -32.81
C ALA A 322 -19.26 -15.48 -32.56
N ALA A 323 -19.31 -14.16 -32.49
CA ALA A 323 -20.55 -13.39 -32.32
C ALA A 323 -21.22 -12.95 -33.64
N ASP A 324 -20.41 -12.95 -34.75
CA ASP A 324 -20.85 -12.77 -36.13
C ASP A 324 -21.34 -14.11 -36.72
#